data_5a2d950c6cedb156ad89f5b41d653854
#
_entry.id   5a2d950c6cedb156ad89f5b41d653854
#
_cell.length_a   1.000
_cell.length_b   1.000
_cell.length_c   1.000
_cell.angle_alpha   90.00
_cell.angle_beta   90.00
_cell.angle_gamma   90.00
#
_symmetry.space_group_name_H-M   'P 1'
#
loop_
_entity.id
_entity.type
_entity.pdbx_description
1 polymer ?
#
loop_
_entity_poly.entity_id
_entity_poly.type
_entity_poly.pdbx_seq_one_letter_code
_entity_poly.pdbx_strand_id
1 'polypeptide(L)'
;MKLFSWNVNGLRAGLKKGTFMDFIQAEQPDILCLQETKAKPGQAEVDLPEYTEYWNSAERAGYSGTAIFSKVATDSYSQSFHDEIQSKSAWQDDSYGNPLNEGRLQIAEFPNFYLVNVYVPNSKPDLSRLQLREQVWDPALVSQLKLLEQSKPIVICGDFNAAHTEIDLARPKTNTHNAGFTKEERQGITNLINAGFIDTFRQFHPEEQRYTWWSHWAHSRENNVGWRIDYFFISNSLLPKLKSAEIHENFLGSDHCPVSIELEF
;
A
#
# COMPACT_ATOMS: atom_id res chain seq x y z
N MET A 1 2.22 -19.18 -1.70
CA MET A 1 2.00 -18.00 -2.57
C MET A 1 2.67 -16.81 -1.92
N LYS A 2 3.64 -16.19 -2.63
CA LYS A 2 4.38 -15.02 -2.14
C LYS A 2 3.78 -13.73 -2.72
N LEU A 3 3.31 -12.85 -1.84
CA LEU A 3 2.77 -11.54 -2.20
C LEU A 3 3.72 -10.45 -1.70
N PHE A 4 4.05 -9.49 -2.56
CA PHE A 4 4.88 -8.34 -2.24
C PHE A 4 4.13 -7.04 -2.49
N SER A 5 4.45 -6.03 -1.69
CA SER A 5 4.01 -4.64 -1.89
C SER A 5 5.20 -3.71 -1.80
N TRP A 6 5.33 -2.77 -2.73
CA TRP A 6 6.43 -1.83 -2.79
C TRP A 6 6.01 -0.47 -3.36
N ASN A 7 6.12 0.58 -2.58
CA ASN A 7 6.11 1.94 -3.11
C ASN A 7 7.46 2.19 -3.80
N VAL A 8 7.46 2.29 -5.12
CA VAL A 8 8.68 2.40 -5.94
C VAL A 8 9.10 3.85 -6.18
N ASN A 9 8.32 4.83 -5.71
CA ASN A 9 8.57 6.27 -5.90
C ASN A 9 8.98 6.63 -7.34
N GLY A 10 8.32 6.00 -8.31
CA GLY A 10 8.57 6.16 -9.75
C GLY A 10 9.27 4.96 -10.39
N LEU A 11 8.47 4.05 -10.97
CA LEU A 11 8.94 2.78 -11.54
C LEU A 11 10.05 2.95 -12.60
N ARG A 12 9.95 3.97 -13.47
CA ARG A 12 10.97 4.25 -14.49
C ARG A 12 12.37 4.46 -13.93
N ALA A 13 12.47 5.08 -12.75
CA ALA A 13 13.76 5.30 -12.10
C ALA A 13 14.37 3.99 -11.57
N GLY A 14 13.56 3.12 -10.98
CA GLY A 14 13.97 1.79 -10.52
C GLY A 14 14.42 0.88 -11.67
N LEU A 15 13.68 0.89 -12.78
CA LEU A 15 14.05 0.16 -14.01
C LEU A 15 15.39 0.65 -14.58
N LYS A 16 15.55 1.97 -14.71
CA LYS A 16 16.81 2.55 -15.23
C LYS A 16 18.02 2.21 -14.38
N LYS A 17 17.86 2.06 -13.06
CA LYS A 17 18.92 1.68 -12.13
C LYS A 17 19.16 0.17 -12.05
N GLY A 18 18.28 -0.65 -12.63
CA GLY A 18 18.30 -2.10 -12.50
C GLY A 18 17.71 -2.64 -11.20
N THR A 19 17.52 -1.80 -10.18
CA THR A 19 17.13 -2.22 -8.82
C THR A 19 15.77 -2.91 -8.75
N PHE A 20 14.85 -2.55 -9.63
CA PHE A 20 13.55 -3.22 -9.73
C PHE A 20 13.71 -4.64 -10.28
N MET A 21 14.50 -4.82 -11.32
CA MET A 21 14.74 -6.16 -11.92
C MET A 21 15.56 -7.05 -10.99
N ASP A 22 16.54 -6.48 -10.27
CA ASP A 22 17.31 -7.22 -9.24
C ASP A 22 16.38 -7.77 -8.15
N PHE A 23 15.40 -6.97 -7.72
CA PHE A 23 14.38 -7.41 -6.77
C PHE A 23 13.51 -8.56 -7.34
N ILE A 24 13.00 -8.40 -8.57
CA ILE A 24 12.19 -9.45 -9.22
C ILE A 24 12.95 -10.77 -9.33
N GLN A 25 14.23 -10.72 -9.73
CA GLN A 25 15.07 -11.91 -9.87
C GLN A 25 15.35 -12.59 -8.54
N ALA A 26 15.56 -11.81 -7.48
CA ALA A 26 15.87 -12.35 -6.15
C ALA A 26 14.64 -12.97 -5.48
N GLU A 27 13.50 -12.30 -5.50
CA GLU A 27 12.32 -12.67 -4.71
C GLU A 27 11.29 -13.50 -5.49
N GLN A 28 11.22 -13.34 -6.81
CA GLN A 28 10.30 -14.03 -7.72
C GLN A 28 8.85 -14.06 -7.19
N PRO A 29 8.24 -12.90 -6.91
CA PRO A 29 6.90 -12.83 -6.35
C PRO A 29 5.88 -13.56 -7.23
N ASP A 30 4.87 -14.20 -6.61
CA ASP A 30 3.69 -14.67 -7.35
C ASP A 30 2.79 -13.50 -7.70
N ILE A 31 2.68 -12.52 -6.78
CA ILE A 31 1.93 -11.28 -6.96
C ILE A 31 2.76 -10.12 -6.38
N LEU A 32 2.90 -9.05 -7.16
CA LEU A 32 3.57 -7.82 -6.76
C LEU A 32 2.63 -6.63 -6.93
N CYS A 33 2.42 -5.90 -5.85
CA CYS A 33 1.67 -4.65 -5.80
C CYS A 33 2.61 -3.46 -5.73
N LEU A 34 2.43 -2.49 -6.61
CA LEU A 34 3.25 -1.27 -6.64
C LEU A 34 2.40 -0.05 -6.32
N GLN A 35 3.01 0.92 -5.64
CA GLN A 35 2.48 2.25 -5.40
C GLN A 35 3.46 3.29 -5.92
N GLU A 36 2.96 4.47 -6.21
CA GLU A 36 3.72 5.56 -6.83
C GLU A 36 4.45 5.16 -8.12
N THR A 37 3.78 4.45 -9.01
CA THR A 37 4.36 4.08 -10.31
C THR A 37 4.76 5.30 -11.12
N LYS A 38 4.03 6.43 -10.99
CA LYS A 38 4.26 7.72 -11.70
C LYS A 38 4.40 7.53 -13.22
N ALA A 39 3.76 6.49 -13.76
CA ALA A 39 3.80 6.10 -15.15
C ALA A 39 2.45 5.58 -15.62
N LYS A 40 2.19 5.68 -16.92
CA LYS A 40 1.08 5.04 -17.63
C LYS A 40 1.57 3.75 -18.30
N PRO A 41 0.67 2.81 -18.65
CA PRO A 41 1.03 1.66 -19.49
C PRO A 41 1.83 2.10 -20.72
N GLY A 42 2.92 1.39 -21.04
CA GLY A 42 3.84 1.71 -22.14
C GLY A 42 4.85 2.84 -21.86
N GLN A 43 4.79 3.51 -20.71
CA GLN A 43 5.81 4.48 -20.27
C GLN A 43 6.91 3.87 -19.39
N ALA A 44 6.65 2.71 -18.82
CA ALA A 44 7.61 1.90 -18.10
C ALA A 44 7.59 0.53 -18.78
N GLU A 45 8.61 0.23 -19.57
CA GLU A 45 8.75 -1.07 -20.23
C GLU A 45 9.28 -2.06 -19.19
N VAL A 46 8.39 -2.91 -18.69
CA VAL A 46 8.71 -4.00 -17.78
C VAL A 46 8.66 -5.29 -18.59
N ASP A 47 9.82 -5.93 -18.80
CA ASP A 47 9.89 -7.21 -19.50
C ASP A 47 9.70 -8.37 -18.52
N LEU A 48 8.45 -8.67 -18.21
CA LEU A 48 8.04 -9.75 -17.30
C LEU A 48 6.93 -10.58 -17.96
N PRO A 49 7.24 -11.41 -18.99
CA PRO A 49 6.24 -12.09 -19.81
C PRO A 49 5.37 -13.10 -19.04
N GLU A 50 5.82 -13.56 -17.88
CA GLU A 50 5.06 -14.46 -17.00
C GLU A 50 4.04 -13.75 -16.09
N TYR A 51 4.02 -12.39 -16.08
CA TYR A 51 3.08 -11.61 -15.30
C TYR A 51 2.02 -10.97 -16.17
N THR A 52 0.78 -11.05 -15.71
CA THR A 52 -0.29 -10.16 -16.18
C THR A 52 -0.21 -8.85 -15.42
N GLU A 53 -0.25 -7.73 -16.13
CA GLU A 53 -0.11 -6.39 -15.58
C GLU A 53 -1.48 -5.70 -15.51
N TYR A 54 -1.77 -5.13 -14.35
CA TYR A 54 -2.94 -4.30 -14.10
C TYR A 54 -2.48 -2.92 -13.64
N TRP A 55 -2.82 -1.87 -14.39
CA TRP A 55 -2.39 -0.51 -14.10
C TRP A 55 -3.57 0.37 -13.74
N ASN A 56 -3.42 1.17 -12.68
CA ASN A 56 -4.31 2.28 -12.36
C ASN A 56 -3.47 3.56 -12.25
N SER A 57 -3.40 4.31 -13.34
CA SER A 57 -2.58 5.53 -13.42
C SER A 57 -3.40 6.76 -13.08
N ALA A 58 -2.77 7.72 -12.38
CA ALA A 58 -3.41 9.02 -12.17
C ALA A 58 -3.65 9.75 -13.50
N GLU A 59 -4.70 10.57 -13.55
CA GLU A 59 -4.92 11.49 -14.67
C GLU A 59 -3.75 12.46 -14.81
N ARG A 60 -3.24 12.97 -13.69
CA ARG A 60 -2.08 13.86 -13.64
C ARG A 60 -0.81 13.10 -13.96
N ALA A 61 -0.12 13.51 -15.01
CA ALA A 61 1.12 12.87 -15.46
C ALA A 61 2.24 12.93 -14.40
N GLY A 62 2.94 11.81 -14.22
CA GLY A 62 4.10 11.73 -13.31
C GLY A 62 3.73 11.79 -11.82
N TYR A 63 2.47 11.54 -11.47
CA TYR A 63 1.94 11.61 -10.12
C TYR A 63 1.26 10.29 -9.73
N SER A 64 1.37 9.88 -8.46
CA SER A 64 0.65 8.73 -7.90
C SER A 64 0.69 7.47 -8.79
N GLY A 65 -0.42 6.74 -8.89
CA GLY A 65 -0.56 5.53 -9.70
C GLY A 65 -0.17 4.27 -8.95
N THR A 66 -0.92 3.20 -9.20
CA THR A 66 -0.68 1.85 -8.67
C THR A 66 -0.59 0.84 -9.81
N ALA A 67 0.05 -0.31 -9.56
CA ALA A 67 0.04 -1.44 -10.47
C ALA A 67 0.05 -2.77 -9.71
N ILE A 68 -0.54 -3.80 -10.31
CA ILE A 68 -0.44 -5.19 -9.86
C ILE A 68 0.19 -6.00 -10.98
N PHE A 69 1.24 -6.76 -10.67
CA PHE A 69 1.86 -7.76 -11.52
C PHE A 69 1.55 -9.12 -10.93
N SER A 70 0.92 -10.03 -11.68
CA SER A 70 0.47 -11.32 -11.17
C SER A 70 0.81 -12.48 -12.12
N LYS A 71 1.44 -13.54 -11.60
CA LYS A 71 1.56 -14.82 -12.26
C LYS A 71 0.29 -15.66 -12.17
N VAL A 72 -0.60 -15.29 -11.22
CA VAL A 72 -1.86 -15.98 -10.96
C VAL A 72 -2.97 -15.26 -11.70
N ALA A 73 -3.82 -16.00 -12.42
CA ALA A 73 -4.96 -15.43 -13.10
C ALA A 73 -5.97 -14.86 -12.11
N THR A 74 -6.56 -13.70 -12.46
CA THR A 74 -7.63 -13.06 -11.70
C THR A 74 -8.98 -13.40 -12.31
N ASP A 75 -10.00 -13.55 -11.44
CA ASP A 75 -11.39 -13.76 -11.86
C ASP A 75 -12.03 -12.43 -12.32
N SER A 76 -11.69 -11.33 -11.64
CA SER A 76 -12.13 -9.98 -11.98
C SER A 76 -11.14 -8.90 -11.50
N TYR A 77 -11.29 -7.69 -12.03
CA TYR A 77 -10.45 -6.54 -11.69
C TYR A 77 -11.23 -5.22 -11.73
N SER A 78 -10.99 -4.35 -10.75
CA SER A 78 -11.56 -3.00 -10.66
C SER A 78 -10.52 -1.99 -10.19
N GLN A 79 -10.72 -0.71 -10.55
CA GLN A 79 -9.84 0.42 -10.22
C GLN A 79 -10.53 1.48 -9.36
N SER A 80 -11.75 1.22 -8.91
CA SER A 80 -12.60 2.19 -8.23
C SER A 80 -13.29 1.58 -7.03
N PHE A 81 -13.71 2.43 -6.11
CA PHE A 81 -14.68 2.04 -5.10
C PHE A 81 -16.00 1.65 -5.75
N HIS A 82 -16.76 0.81 -5.09
CA HIS A 82 -18.13 0.48 -5.50
C HIS A 82 -19.01 1.74 -5.59
N ASP A 83 -19.90 1.81 -6.57
CA ASP A 83 -20.72 3.01 -6.86
C ASP A 83 -21.51 3.51 -5.64
N GLU A 84 -22.04 2.59 -4.83
CA GLU A 84 -22.76 2.93 -3.61
C GLU A 84 -21.83 3.64 -2.57
N ILE A 85 -20.58 3.22 -2.47
CA ILE A 85 -19.59 3.84 -1.57
C ILE A 85 -19.19 5.20 -2.11
N GLN A 86 -18.93 5.30 -3.42
CA GLN A 86 -18.61 6.57 -4.05
C GLN A 86 -19.74 7.60 -3.84
N SER A 87 -20.98 7.21 -4.04
CA SER A 87 -22.13 8.12 -3.92
C SER A 87 -22.43 8.57 -2.48
N LYS A 88 -22.06 7.76 -1.49
CA LYS A 88 -22.25 8.08 -0.06
C LYS A 88 -21.12 8.88 0.56
N SER A 89 -19.97 8.94 -0.10
CA SER A 89 -18.78 9.64 0.40
C SER A 89 -18.68 11.04 -0.19
N ALA A 90 -18.24 12.01 0.62
CA ALA A 90 -18.18 13.41 0.23
C ALA A 90 -16.87 13.74 -0.52
N TRP A 91 -16.64 13.08 -1.65
CA TRP A 91 -15.47 13.35 -2.50
C TRP A 91 -15.50 14.79 -3.01
N GLN A 92 -14.40 15.49 -2.85
CA GLN A 92 -14.22 16.86 -3.33
C GLN A 92 -12.87 17.00 -4.01
N ASP A 93 -12.83 17.79 -5.07
CA ASP A 93 -11.58 18.17 -5.71
C ASP A 93 -10.72 19.02 -4.78
N ASP A 94 -9.44 18.78 -4.82
CA ASP A 94 -8.44 19.59 -4.13
C ASP A 94 -7.38 20.14 -5.11
N SER A 95 -6.27 20.68 -4.60
CA SER A 95 -5.17 21.20 -5.44
C SER A 95 -4.50 20.16 -6.34
N TYR A 96 -4.78 18.88 -6.12
CA TYR A 96 -4.27 17.74 -6.91
C TYR A 96 -5.30 17.20 -7.90
N GLY A 97 -6.55 17.69 -7.87
CA GLY A 97 -7.68 17.23 -8.65
C GLY A 97 -8.64 16.36 -7.85
N ASN A 98 -9.44 15.55 -8.54
CA ASN A 98 -10.35 14.61 -7.89
C ASN A 98 -9.58 13.42 -7.30
N PRO A 99 -9.69 13.13 -5.99
CA PRO A 99 -8.97 12.01 -5.36
C PRO A 99 -9.27 10.64 -5.97
N LEU A 100 -10.44 10.45 -6.57
CA LEU A 100 -10.81 9.21 -7.26
C LEU A 100 -10.01 8.99 -8.56
N ASN A 101 -9.47 10.05 -9.15
CA ASN A 101 -8.71 10.02 -10.41
C ASN A 101 -7.18 9.99 -10.19
N GLU A 102 -6.75 9.72 -8.96
CA GLU A 102 -5.32 9.68 -8.61
C GLU A 102 -4.68 8.28 -8.77
N GLY A 103 -5.43 7.27 -9.22
CA GLY A 103 -4.91 5.92 -9.43
C GLY A 103 -4.42 5.23 -8.15
N ARG A 104 -5.20 5.32 -7.05
CA ARG A 104 -4.78 4.91 -5.71
C ARG A 104 -5.34 3.59 -5.23
N LEU A 105 -6.31 3.02 -5.92
CA LEU A 105 -7.02 1.81 -5.53
C LEU A 105 -7.06 0.82 -6.68
N GLN A 106 -6.72 -0.43 -6.39
CA GLN A 106 -6.94 -1.56 -7.29
C GLN A 106 -7.53 -2.71 -6.49
N ILE A 107 -8.49 -3.39 -7.06
CA ILE A 107 -9.15 -4.56 -6.49
C ILE A 107 -9.04 -5.68 -7.51
N ALA A 108 -8.34 -6.75 -7.19
CA ALA A 108 -8.22 -7.95 -8.01
C ALA A 108 -8.86 -9.13 -7.26
N GLU A 109 -9.77 -9.82 -7.93
CA GLU A 109 -10.39 -11.02 -7.40
C GLU A 109 -9.58 -12.24 -7.80
N PHE A 110 -9.16 -13.02 -6.82
CA PHE A 110 -8.53 -14.32 -7.01
C PHE A 110 -9.48 -15.43 -6.54
N PRO A 111 -9.23 -16.71 -6.90
CA PRO A 111 -10.13 -17.80 -6.50
C PRO A 111 -10.41 -17.87 -4.99
N ASN A 112 -9.41 -17.56 -4.15
CA ASN A 112 -9.50 -17.74 -2.70
C ASN A 112 -9.63 -16.43 -1.89
N PHE A 113 -9.41 -15.24 -2.49
CA PHE A 113 -9.43 -13.94 -1.80
C PHE A 113 -9.55 -12.77 -2.78
N TYR A 114 -9.95 -11.62 -2.26
CA TYR A 114 -9.72 -10.34 -2.94
C TYR A 114 -8.39 -9.75 -2.50
N LEU A 115 -7.59 -9.27 -3.45
CA LEU A 115 -6.42 -8.43 -3.21
C LEU A 115 -6.77 -6.96 -3.44
N VAL A 116 -6.52 -6.14 -2.45
CA VAL A 116 -6.74 -4.70 -2.52
C VAL A 116 -5.40 -3.98 -2.37
N ASN A 117 -4.91 -3.40 -3.46
CA ASN A 117 -3.70 -2.60 -3.50
C ASN A 117 -4.06 -1.13 -3.33
N VAL A 118 -3.51 -0.48 -2.30
CA VAL A 118 -3.81 0.92 -1.99
C VAL A 118 -2.57 1.79 -1.93
N TYR A 119 -2.71 3.02 -2.40
CA TYR A 119 -1.82 4.13 -2.10
C TYR A 119 -2.62 5.23 -1.42
N VAL A 120 -2.70 5.17 -0.10
CA VAL A 120 -3.53 6.07 0.71
C VAL A 120 -3.02 7.51 0.56
N PRO A 121 -3.89 8.52 0.38
CA PRO A 121 -3.47 9.91 0.25
C PRO A 121 -2.59 10.37 1.42
N ASN A 122 -1.45 10.98 1.13
CA ASN A 122 -0.63 11.65 2.14
C ASN A 122 -1.33 12.92 2.62
N SER A 123 -1.36 13.17 3.93
CA SER A 123 -2.03 14.34 4.52
C SER A 123 -1.33 15.67 4.23
N LYS A 124 -0.11 15.64 3.68
CA LYS A 124 0.80 16.76 3.40
C LYS A 124 1.37 17.40 4.69
N PRO A 125 2.53 18.07 4.61
CA PRO A 125 3.14 18.69 5.79
C PRO A 125 2.28 19.75 6.46
N ASP A 126 1.43 20.43 5.70
CA ASP A 126 0.47 21.44 6.16
C ASP A 126 -0.88 20.84 6.61
N LEU A 127 -1.00 19.51 6.57
CA LEU A 127 -2.20 18.75 6.88
C LEU A 127 -3.44 19.11 6.02
N SER A 128 -3.23 19.73 4.88
CA SER A 128 -4.30 20.19 3.97
C SER A 128 -5.20 19.05 3.45
N ARG A 129 -4.71 17.81 3.44
CA ARG A 129 -5.48 16.61 3.04
C ARG A 129 -5.88 15.71 4.22
N LEU A 130 -5.72 16.15 5.46
CA LEU A 130 -6.07 15.33 6.62
C LEU A 130 -7.57 15.03 6.68
N GLN A 131 -8.42 16.03 6.38
CA GLN A 131 -9.88 15.82 6.32
C GLN A 131 -10.29 14.83 5.23
N LEU A 132 -9.64 14.86 4.05
CA LEU A 132 -9.88 13.86 3.00
C LEU A 132 -9.63 12.46 3.54
N ARG A 133 -8.55 12.24 4.28
CA ARG A 133 -8.25 10.93 4.87
C ARG A 133 -9.28 10.54 5.92
N GLU A 134 -9.43 11.36 6.96
CA GLU A 134 -10.23 11.04 8.13
C GLU A 134 -11.71 10.85 7.80
N GLN A 135 -12.28 11.73 6.95
CA GLN A 135 -13.72 11.80 6.75
C GLN A 135 -14.21 11.12 5.49
N VAL A 136 -13.33 10.85 4.53
CA VAL A 136 -13.73 10.34 3.21
C VAL A 136 -12.99 9.05 2.86
N TRP A 137 -11.66 9.11 2.71
CA TRP A 137 -10.87 7.99 2.17
C TRP A 137 -10.87 6.77 3.11
N ASP A 138 -10.46 6.97 4.37
CA ASP A 138 -10.31 5.85 5.31
C ASP A 138 -11.66 5.19 5.62
N PRO A 139 -12.79 5.93 5.83
CA PRO A 139 -14.11 5.33 5.95
C PRO A 139 -14.61 4.61 4.68
N ALA A 140 -14.35 5.18 3.50
CA ALA A 140 -14.70 4.56 2.23
C ALA A 140 -13.93 3.25 2.01
N LEU A 141 -12.63 3.23 2.34
CA LEU A 141 -11.80 2.03 2.26
C LEU A 141 -12.36 0.92 3.16
N VAL A 142 -12.62 1.20 4.43
CA VAL A 142 -13.20 0.22 5.36
C VAL A 142 -14.53 -0.31 4.84
N SER A 143 -15.40 0.58 4.34
CA SER A 143 -16.70 0.19 3.76
C SER A 143 -16.54 -0.72 2.55
N GLN A 144 -15.59 -0.42 1.66
CA GLN A 144 -15.26 -1.23 0.48
C GLN A 144 -14.79 -2.62 0.87
N LEU A 145 -13.88 -2.71 1.84
CA LEU A 145 -13.35 -3.97 2.30
C LEU A 145 -14.43 -4.84 2.95
N LYS A 146 -15.31 -4.25 3.77
CA LYS A 146 -16.42 -4.96 4.39
C LYS A 146 -17.47 -5.43 3.38
N LEU A 147 -17.67 -4.69 2.28
CA LEU A 147 -18.55 -5.13 1.19
C LEU A 147 -17.94 -6.36 0.48
N LEU A 148 -16.67 -6.32 0.11
CA LEU A 148 -15.99 -7.43 -0.55
C LEU A 148 -15.91 -8.68 0.35
N GLU A 149 -15.65 -8.48 1.64
CA GLU A 149 -15.50 -9.58 2.62
C GLU A 149 -16.76 -10.43 2.80
N GLN A 150 -17.93 -9.93 2.37
CA GLN A 150 -19.16 -10.71 2.36
C GLN A 150 -19.11 -11.93 1.42
N SER A 151 -18.25 -11.89 0.41
CA SER A 151 -18.12 -12.98 -0.57
C SER A 151 -16.82 -13.77 -0.44
N LYS A 152 -15.68 -13.12 -0.26
CA LYS A 152 -14.37 -13.76 -0.10
C LYS A 152 -13.52 -13.01 0.93
N PRO A 153 -12.59 -13.68 1.61
CA PRO A 153 -11.63 -13.01 2.49
C PRO A 153 -10.75 -12.02 1.72
N ILE A 154 -10.18 -11.06 2.44
CA ILE A 154 -9.44 -9.93 1.89
C ILE A 154 -7.97 -10.02 2.26
N VAL A 155 -7.10 -9.70 1.30
CA VAL A 155 -5.71 -9.28 1.49
C VAL A 155 -5.61 -7.82 1.08
N ILE A 156 -5.14 -6.96 1.97
CA ILE A 156 -4.93 -5.54 1.67
C ILE A 156 -3.45 -5.26 1.79
N CYS A 157 -2.89 -4.55 0.83
CA CYS A 157 -1.50 -4.10 0.91
C CYS A 157 -1.32 -2.70 0.33
N GLY A 158 -0.23 -2.08 0.69
CA GLY A 158 0.18 -0.82 0.09
C GLY A 158 0.81 0.15 1.07
N ASP A 159 1.01 1.37 0.57
CA ASP A 159 1.48 2.51 1.35
C ASP A 159 0.27 3.23 1.98
N PHE A 160 0.17 3.13 3.30
CA PHE A 160 -0.89 3.78 4.09
C PHE A 160 -0.56 5.21 4.48
N ASN A 161 0.66 5.68 4.19
CA ASN A 161 1.14 7.00 4.55
C ASN A 161 0.92 7.34 6.04
N ALA A 162 0.93 6.34 6.91
CA ALA A 162 0.79 6.53 8.36
C ALA A 162 1.46 5.40 9.15
N ALA A 163 2.21 5.75 10.18
CA ALA A 163 2.64 4.82 11.21
C ALA A 163 1.52 4.65 12.25
N HIS A 164 1.22 3.41 12.67
CA HIS A 164 0.08 3.15 13.55
C HIS A 164 0.36 3.50 15.01
N THR A 165 1.45 2.96 15.55
CA THR A 165 1.80 3.09 16.97
C THR A 165 3.21 3.66 17.16
N GLU A 166 3.60 3.93 18.40
CA GLU A 166 4.92 4.51 18.70
C GLU A 166 6.10 3.60 18.29
N ILE A 167 5.91 2.29 18.25
CA ILE A 167 6.94 1.35 17.80
C ILE A 167 7.16 1.41 16.28
N ASP A 168 6.23 2.00 15.53
CA ASP A 168 6.24 2.05 14.06
C ASP A 168 7.04 3.24 13.50
N LEU A 169 7.67 4.05 14.35
CA LEU A 169 8.56 5.12 13.89
C LEU A 169 9.67 5.43 14.91
N ALA A 170 10.79 5.93 14.40
CA ALA A 170 12.00 6.15 15.21
C ALA A 170 11.87 7.26 16.26
N ARG A 171 11.03 8.26 16.05
CA ARG A 171 10.91 9.46 16.90
C ARG A 171 9.46 9.83 17.16
N PRO A 172 8.67 9.00 17.87
CA PRO A 172 7.22 9.21 17.99
C PRO A 172 6.86 10.54 18.68
N LYS A 173 7.54 10.88 19.78
CA LYS A 173 7.21 12.06 20.59
C LYS A 173 7.29 13.39 19.83
N THR A 174 8.15 13.49 18.82
CA THR A 174 8.34 14.73 18.05
C THR A 174 7.49 14.78 16.79
N ASN A 175 6.75 13.70 16.47
CA ASN A 175 6.00 13.56 15.22
C ASN A 175 4.47 13.50 15.41
N THR A 176 3.94 13.66 16.63
CA THR A 176 2.51 13.51 16.94
C THR A 176 1.57 14.48 16.19
N HIS A 177 2.12 15.54 15.61
CA HIS A 177 1.37 16.53 14.82
C HIS A 177 1.83 16.59 13.36
N ASN A 178 2.73 15.70 12.95
CA ASN A 178 3.23 15.64 11.58
C ASN A 178 2.39 14.65 10.75
N ALA A 179 2.24 14.95 9.46
CA ALA A 179 1.65 14.02 8.50
C ALA A 179 2.31 12.64 8.61
N GLY A 180 1.48 11.60 8.60
CA GLY A 180 1.90 10.21 8.79
C GLY A 180 1.87 9.72 10.25
N PHE A 181 1.65 10.62 11.25
CA PHE A 181 1.53 10.21 12.66
C PHE A 181 0.55 11.07 13.47
N THR A 182 -0.34 11.79 12.82
CA THR A 182 -1.44 12.48 13.50
C THR A 182 -2.38 11.47 14.17
N LYS A 183 -3.14 11.93 15.15
CA LYS A 183 -4.13 11.09 15.85
C LYS A 183 -5.17 10.52 14.86
N GLU A 184 -5.59 11.33 13.90
CA GLU A 184 -6.60 11.00 12.89
C GLU A 184 -6.10 9.89 11.94
N GLU A 185 -4.88 10.01 11.43
CA GLU A 185 -4.27 9.00 10.56
C GLU A 185 -4.07 7.66 11.26
N ARG A 186 -3.60 7.71 12.50
CA ARG A 186 -3.47 6.51 13.36
C ARG A 186 -4.83 5.88 13.66
N GLN A 187 -5.87 6.70 13.87
CA GLN A 187 -7.23 6.23 14.07
C GLN A 187 -7.77 5.51 12.84
N GLY A 188 -7.40 5.95 11.62
CA GLY A 188 -7.75 5.27 10.37
C GLY A 188 -7.27 3.82 10.36
N ILE A 189 -6.00 3.57 10.74
CA ILE A 189 -5.46 2.20 10.86
C ILE A 189 -6.14 1.43 12.00
N THR A 190 -6.38 2.08 13.15
CA THR A 190 -7.12 1.46 14.26
C THR A 190 -8.53 1.04 13.83
N ASN A 191 -9.22 1.85 13.04
CA ASN A 191 -10.55 1.51 12.53
C ASN A 191 -10.52 0.30 11.59
N LEU A 192 -9.47 0.16 10.76
CA LEU A 192 -9.26 -1.01 9.92
C LEU A 192 -9.08 -2.28 10.76
N ILE A 193 -8.24 -2.22 11.80
CA ILE A 193 -8.03 -3.34 12.73
C ILE A 193 -9.34 -3.68 13.48
N ASN A 194 -10.07 -2.68 13.96
CA ASN A 194 -11.36 -2.88 14.64
C ASN A 194 -12.45 -3.44 13.69
N ALA A 195 -12.32 -3.22 12.38
CA ALA A 195 -13.18 -3.83 11.37
C ALA A 195 -12.88 -5.33 11.13
N GLY A 196 -11.85 -5.89 11.78
CA GLY A 196 -11.50 -7.31 11.76
C GLY A 196 -10.30 -7.67 10.89
N PHE A 197 -9.53 -6.67 10.43
CA PHE A 197 -8.32 -6.91 9.63
C PHE A 197 -7.08 -6.97 10.53
N ILE A 198 -6.19 -7.92 10.25
CA ILE A 198 -5.00 -8.22 11.06
C ILE A 198 -3.77 -7.59 10.39
N ASP A 199 -3.00 -6.78 11.12
CA ASP A 199 -1.65 -6.36 10.74
C ASP A 199 -0.73 -7.59 10.74
N THR A 200 -0.38 -8.06 9.55
CA THR A 200 0.36 -9.31 9.38
C THR A 200 1.77 -9.26 9.96
N PHE A 201 2.44 -8.11 9.84
CA PHE A 201 3.78 -7.96 10.40
C PHE A 201 3.74 -8.04 11.94
N ARG A 202 2.81 -7.36 12.59
CA ARG A 202 2.66 -7.39 14.04
C ARG A 202 2.23 -8.76 14.58
N GLN A 203 1.66 -9.61 13.73
CA GLN A 203 1.33 -10.99 14.09
C GLN A 203 2.59 -11.84 14.36
N PHE A 204 3.69 -11.62 13.62
CA PHE A 204 4.95 -12.36 13.77
C PHE A 204 5.99 -11.57 14.57
N HIS A 205 5.97 -10.25 14.50
CA HIS A 205 6.97 -9.33 15.02
C HIS A 205 6.35 -8.27 15.95
N PRO A 206 5.69 -8.67 17.06
CA PRO A 206 4.89 -7.76 17.89
C PRO A 206 5.70 -6.61 18.50
N GLU A 207 6.98 -6.85 18.82
CA GLU A 207 7.84 -5.91 19.53
C GLU A 207 9.02 -5.37 18.68
N GLU A 208 9.11 -5.75 17.41
CA GLU A 208 10.22 -5.33 16.57
C GLU A 208 10.04 -3.91 16.04
N GLN A 209 11.07 -3.08 16.22
CA GLN A 209 11.17 -1.76 15.60
C GLN A 209 11.81 -1.90 14.22
N ARG A 210 10.99 -2.08 13.21
CA ARG A 210 11.41 -2.13 11.80
C ARG A 210 10.59 -1.16 10.99
N TYR A 211 11.20 -0.62 9.94
CA TYR A 211 10.64 0.46 9.16
C TYR A 211 10.58 0.09 7.68
N THR A 212 9.70 0.78 6.94
CA THR A 212 9.51 0.55 5.51
C THR A 212 9.87 1.78 4.68
N TRP A 213 9.96 2.95 5.31
CA TRP A 213 10.26 4.22 4.67
C TRP A 213 11.29 5.04 5.47
N TRP A 214 12.16 5.75 4.75
CA TRP A 214 13.14 6.67 5.30
C TRP A 214 13.21 7.95 4.47
N SER A 215 13.21 9.10 5.14
CA SER A 215 13.40 10.38 4.49
C SER A 215 14.76 10.42 3.75
N HIS A 216 14.82 11.11 2.62
CA HIS A 216 16.08 11.37 1.89
C HIS A 216 17.04 12.30 2.65
N TRP A 217 16.59 12.97 3.70
CA TRP A 217 17.39 13.93 4.47
C TRP A 217 18.20 13.24 5.57
N ALA A 218 19.36 13.86 5.91
CA ALA A 218 20.16 13.53 7.08
C ALA A 218 20.57 12.06 7.20
N HIS A 219 20.80 11.37 6.08
CA HIS A 219 21.18 9.96 6.05
C HIS A 219 20.22 9.07 6.87
N SER A 220 18.92 9.36 6.80
CA SER A 220 17.92 8.72 7.64
C SER A 220 17.92 7.20 7.53
N ARG A 221 18.10 6.63 6.31
CA ARG A 221 18.13 5.17 6.12
C ARG A 221 19.40 4.54 6.74
N GLU A 222 20.56 5.16 6.58
CA GLU A 222 21.83 4.71 7.17
C GLU A 222 21.78 4.74 8.70
N ASN A 223 21.11 5.75 9.27
CA ASN A 223 20.91 5.91 10.72
C ASN A 223 19.69 5.18 11.26
N ASN A 224 18.97 4.46 10.43
CA ASN A 224 17.69 3.78 10.71
C ASN A 224 16.65 4.69 11.41
N VAL A 225 16.54 5.95 10.97
CA VAL A 225 15.51 6.89 11.40
C VAL A 225 14.35 6.81 10.42
N GLY A 226 13.56 5.76 10.55
CA GLY A 226 12.50 5.40 9.60
C GLY A 226 11.11 5.33 10.22
N TRP A 227 10.15 5.01 9.36
CA TRP A 227 8.74 4.83 9.66
C TRP A 227 8.24 3.56 8.99
N ARG A 228 7.37 2.79 9.65
CA ARG A 228 6.62 1.69 9.05
C ARG A 228 5.28 2.25 8.59
N ILE A 229 5.14 2.46 7.29
CA ILE A 229 3.94 3.04 6.67
C ILE A 229 3.40 2.17 5.53
N ASP A 230 4.11 1.12 5.15
CA ASP A 230 3.67 0.10 4.21
C ASP A 230 3.24 -1.14 4.98
N TYR A 231 2.10 -1.71 4.60
CA TYR A 231 1.46 -2.78 5.35
C TYR A 231 0.91 -3.88 4.44
N PHE A 232 0.77 -5.05 5.03
CA PHE A 232 -0.23 -6.04 4.67
C PHE A 232 -1.22 -6.22 5.82
N PHE A 233 -2.51 -6.13 5.50
CA PHE A 233 -3.57 -6.59 6.40
C PHE A 233 -4.35 -7.71 5.74
N ILE A 234 -4.86 -8.64 6.54
CA ILE A 234 -5.69 -9.75 6.06
C ILE A 234 -6.96 -9.90 6.88
N SER A 235 -8.03 -10.44 6.26
CA SER A 235 -9.19 -10.93 6.99
C SER A 235 -8.77 -11.98 8.02
N ASN A 236 -9.41 -11.99 9.19
CA ASN A 236 -9.13 -12.94 10.26
C ASN A 236 -9.24 -14.41 9.79
N SER A 237 -10.11 -14.71 8.83
CA SER A 237 -10.28 -16.06 8.25
C SER A 237 -9.05 -16.56 7.48
N LEU A 238 -8.14 -15.64 7.04
CA LEU A 238 -6.88 -16.00 6.39
C LEU A 238 -5.73 -16.25 7.38
N LEU A 239 -5.89 -15.95 8.66
CA LEU A 239 -4.82 -16.11 9.65
C LEU A 239 -4.23 -17.53 9.68
N PRO A 240 -5.02 -18.64 9.61
CA PRO A 240 -4.46 -19.99 9.56
C PRO A 240 -3.63 -20.27 8.29
N LYS A 241 -3.80 -19.48 7.24
CA LYS A 241 -3.09 -19.58 5.96
C LYS A 241 -1.81 -18.76 5.92
N LEU A 242 -1.65 -17.80 6.82
CA LEU A 242 -0.51 -16.89 6.88
C LEU A 242 0.71 -17.61 7.45
N LYS A 243 1.83 -17.66 6.69
CA LYS A 243 3.07 -18.35 7.06
C LYS A 243 4.17 -17.39 7.49
N SER A 244 4.25 -16.23 6.86
CA SER A 244 5.23 -15.20 7.20
C SER A 244 4.74 -13.81 6.81
N ALA A 245 5.36 -12.79 7.43
CA ALA A 245 5.22 -11.39 7.04
C ALA A 245 6.57 -10.70 7.30
N GLU A 246 7.17 -10.11 6.25
CA GLU A 246 8.54 -9.61 6.30
C GLU A 246 8.66 -8.20 5.73
N ILE A 247 9.69 -7.48 6.21
CA ILE A 247 10.14 -6.18 5.69
C ILE A 247 11.53 -6.37 5.08
N HIS A 248 11.72 -5.97 3.83
CA HIS A 248 12.92 -6.24 3.04
C HIS A 248 13.80 -4.99 2.93
N GLU A 249 14.38 -4.53 4.03
CA GLU A 249 15.14 -3.28 4.15
C GLU A 249 16.37 -3.20 3.24
N ASN A 250 16.90 -4.35 2.83
CA ASN A 250 18.11 -4.45 2.01
C ASN A 250 17.89 -4.09 0.54
N PHE A 251 16.64 -4.09 0.04
CA PHE A 251 16.36 -3.66 -1.32
C PHE A 251 16.35 -2.14 -1.40
N LEU A 252 17.20 -1.63 -2.27
CA LEU A 252 17.37 -0.21 -2.55
C LEU A 252 16.65 0.15 -3.86
N GLY A 253 16.50 1.44 -4.15
CA GLY A 253 15.89 1.93 -5.40
C GLY A 253 14.73 2.87 -5.18
N SER A 254 14.13 2.81 -4.00
CA SER A 254 13.11 3.74 -3.50
C SER A 254 13.49 4.22 -2.10
N ASP A 255 12.86 5.26 -1.61
CA ASP A 255 12.86 5.67 -0.20
C ASP A 255 12.02 4.73 0.69
N HIS A 256 11.20 3.85 0.06
CA HIS A 256 10.58 2.70 0.71
C HIS A 256 11.36 1.42 0.42
N CYS A 257 11.15 0.39 1.23
CA CYS A 257 11.54 -0.98 0.92
C CYS A 257 10.30 -1.87 0.72
N PRO A 258 10.45 -3.02 0.02
CA PRO A 258 9.36 -3.97 -0.14
C PRO A 258 8.91 -4.56 1.19
N VAL A 259 7.63 -4.89 1.29
CA VAL A 259 7.05 -5.74 2.35
C VAL A 259 6.41 -6.96 1.71
N SER A 260 6.35 -8.09 2.42
CA SER A 260 5.77 -9.32 1.89
C SER A 260 4.99 -10.11 2.91
N ILE A 261 4.12 -10.98 2.38
CA ILE A 261 3.50 -12.08 3.11
C ILE A 261 3.59 -13.37 2.29
N GLU A 262 3.55 -14.49 2.98
CA GLU A 262 3.37 -15.81 2.37
C GLU A 262 2.07 -16.44 2.85
N LEU A 263 1.21 -16.85 1.90
CA LEU A 263 -0.05 -17.54 2.15
C LEU A 263 -0.01 -18.96 1.57
N GLU A 264 -0.54 -19.92 2.30
CA GLU A 264 -0.68 -21.32 1.88
C GLU A 264 -2.16 -21.69 1.76
N PHE A 265 -2.59 -22.03 0.52
CA PHE A 265 -3.95 -22.45 0.17
C PHE A 265 -4.00 -23.92 -0.22
#